data_de6f6dd3efd8ca08bffd05fff98879e5
#
_entry.id   de6f6dd3efd8ca08bffd05fff98879e5
#
_cell.length_a   1.000
_cell.length_b   1.000
_cell.length_c   1.000
_cell.angle_alpha   90.00
_cell.angle_beta   90.00
_cell.angle_gamma   90.00
#
_symmetry.space_group_name_H-M   'P 1'
#
loop_
_entity.id
_entity.type
_entity.pdbx_description
1 polymer ?
#
loop_
_entity_poly.entity_id
_entity_poly.type
_entity_poly.pdbx_seq_one_letter_code
_entity_poly.pdbx_strand_id
1 'polypeptide(L)'
;MATAKKLPSGFWRIQVFSHYESVKADNGKPVIDPKTGNPKQKRIYESFTCDDPSVRGRRKVERMATEWTANKERVSRADYTVKEAMEAYIEAKSNILSPTTLRGYETLIRNAYPELLQLRIRKITAADIQSWANCYSLNHSAKTVSNAHGFLSAVLSTFEPSLNLNTKLPEKQRKDLYVPSDADIKKLLESIQGTEMEKAVLLSAFGTLRRGEICALTDKDISGNTITVSKSVVRSNKGGMVTKSPKTLSSNRTVEYPKFVIDKFKGIEGPLVRMHPEDISKNFGKALQKAGLPHFRFHDLRHYSASIMHAIGIPDQYIMARGGWKTDNVLKAVYRNVITDEQVKFTNKLNEHFADLCNTPCNTKHKVG
;
A
#
# COMPACT_ATOMS: atom_id res chain seq x y z
N MET A 1 35.28 -11.95 3.23
CA MET A 1 34.15 -11.30 3.96
C MET A 1 33.80 -10.00 3.28
N ALA A 2 32.53 -9.64 3.25
CA ALA A 2 32.14 -8.33 2.73
C ALA A 2 32.65 -7.21 3.66
N THR A 3 33.10 -6.09 3.09
CA THR A 3 33.66 -4.97 3.85
C THR A 3 32.71 -3.79 3.80
N ALA A 4 32.50 -3.13 4.94
CA ALA A 4 31.65 -1.94 5.00
C ALA A 4 32.29 -0.78 4.21
N LYS A 5 31.48 -0.12 3.37
CA LYS A 5 31.88 1.07 2.59
C LYS A 5 31.18 2.31 3.13
N LYS A 6 31.88 3.42 3.17
CA LYS A 6 31.30 4.72 3.52
C LYS A 6 30.65 5.33 2.28
N LEU A 7 29.38 5.71 2.40
CA LEU A 7 28.63 6.36 1.33
C LEU A 7 28.97 7.87 1.27
N PRO A 8 28.70 8.54 0.15
CA PRO A 8 28.86 9.99 0.04
C PRO A 8 28.04 10.79 1.08
N SER A 9 26.94 10.22 1.57
CA SER A 9 26.12 10.75 2.67
C SER A 9 26.76 10.67 4.06
N GLY A 10 27.97 10.07 4.17
CA GLY A 10 28.64 9.79 5.44
C GLY A 10 28.21 8.49 6.12
N PHE A 11 27.16 7.84 5.66
CA PHE A 11 26.62 6.60 6.24
C PHE A 11 27.50 5.40 5.89
N TRP A 12 27.52 4.40 6.77
CA TRP A 12 28.15 3.12 6.48
C TRP A 12 27.17 2.14 5.88
N ARG A 13 27.64 1.43 4.84
CA ARG A 13 26.87 0.38 4.17
C ARG A 13 27.72 -0.84 3.94
N ILE A 14 27.12 -2.02 4.20
CA ILE A 14 27.67 -3.32 3.81
C ILE A 14 26.62 -4.08 3.00
N GLN A 15 27.05 -4.77 1.97
CA GLN A 15 26.20 -5.61 1.15
C GLN A 15 26.70 -7.05 1.23
N VAL A 16 25.80 -7.95 1.60
CA VAL A 16 26.07 -9.38 1.70
C VAL A 16 25.29 -10.12 0.62
N PHE A 17 25.94 -11.04 -0.05
CA PHE A 17 25.25 -11.86 -1.05
C PHE A 17 24.10 -12.64 -0.42
N SER A 18 22.91 -12.49 -0.99
CA SER A 18 21.70 -13.18 -0.54
C SER A 18 21.43 -14.43 -1.37
N HIS A 19 21.10 -14.27 -2.63
CA HIS A 19 20.77 -15.39 -3.54
C HIS A 19 20.91 -14.94 -5.00
N TYR A 20 20.70 -15.89 -5.91
CA TYR A 20 20.55 -15.60 -7.34
C TYR A 20 19.08 -15.46 -7.71
N GLU A 21 18.75 -14.47 -8.53
CA GLU A 21 17.43 -14.25 -9.09
C GLU A 21 17.50 -14.32 -10.62
N SER A 22 16.55 -15.02 -11.25
CA SER A 22 16.48 -15.09 -12.71
C SER A 22 16.09 -13.74 -13.30
N VAL A 23 16.89 -13.24 -14.25
CA VAL A 23 16.59 -12.01 -14.98
C VAL A 23 15.40 -12.26 -15.89
N LYS A 24 14.36 -11.44 -15.77
CA LYS A 24 13.17 -11.49 -16.61
C LYS A 24 13.22 -10.36 -17.62
N ALA A 25 12.81 -10.62 -18.85
CA ALA A 25 12.56 -9.61 -19.87
C ALA A 25 11.22 -8.89 -19.60
N ASP A 26 10.94 -7.80 -20.30
CA ASP A 26 9.71 -7.01 -20.14
C ASP A 26 8.41 -7.81 -20.34
N ASN A 27 8.49 -8.92 -21.08
CA ASN A 27 7.41 -9.87 -21.30
C ASN A 27 7.25 -10.91 -20.18
N GLY A 28 8.01 -10.79 -19.06
CA GLY A 28 7.96 -11.69 -17.91
C GLY A 28 8.67 -13.03 -18.08
N LYS A 29 9.22 -13.34 -19.27
CA LYS A 29 9.97 -14.58 -19.52
C LYS A 29 11.42 -14.46 -19.03
N PRO A 30 12.04 -15.56 -18.56
CA PRO A 30 13.45 -15.54 -18.18
C PRO A 30 14.33 -15.25 -19.41
N VAL A 31 15.30 -14.36 -19.23
CA VAL A 31 16.33 -14.11 -20.23
C VAL A 31 17.30 -15.30 -20.22
N ILE A 32 17.47 -15.95 -21.36
CA ILE A 32 18.40 -17.08 -21.52
C ILE A 32 19.79 -16.54 -21.84
N ASP A 33 20.81 -17.04 -21.14
CA ASP A 33 22.21 -16.75 -21.44
C ASP A 33 22.62 -17.51 -22.75
N PRO A 34 23.02 -16.81 -23.80
CA PRO A 34 23.32 -17.43 -25.08
C PRO A 34 24.55 -18.37 -25.04
N LYS A 35 25.41 -18.24 -24.02
CA LYS A 35 26.60 -19.09 -23.88
C LYS A 35 26.33 -20.40 -23.15
N THR A 36 25.39 -20.37 -22.19
CA THR A 36 25.17 -21.55 -21.31
C THR A 36 23.83 -22.22 -21.56
N GLY A 37 22.88 -21.58 -22.30
CA GLY A 37 21.51 -22.06 -22.50
C GLY A 37 20.64 -22.02 -21.25
N ASN A 38 21.15 -21.51 -20.14
CA ASN A 38 20.45 -21.42 -18.86
C ASN A 38 19.85 -20.02 -18.63
N PRO A 39 18.83 -19.88 -17.79
CA PRO A 39 18.32 -18.57 -17.38
C PRO A 39 19.42 -17.70 -16.79
N LYS A 40 19.60 -16.49 -17.34
CA LYS A 40 20.56 -15.52 -16.82
C LYS A 40 20.18 -15.16 -15.38
N GLN A 41 21.14 -15.24 -14.47
CA GLN A 41 20.96 -14.99 -13.05
C GLN A 41 21.61 -13.68 -12.64
N LYS A 42 20.89 -12.89 -11.82
CA LYS A 42 21.38 -11.68 -11.17
C LYS A 42 21.66 -12.00 -9.70
N ARG A 43 22.81 -11.53 -9.20
CA ARG A 43 23.15 -11.64 -7.78
C ARG A 43 22.35 -10.62 -6.99
N ILE A 44 21.60 -11.07 -6.00
CA ILE A 44 20.88 -10.24 -5.07
C ILE A 44 21.66 -10.12 -3.76
N TYR A 45 21.71 -8.90 -3.24
CA TYR A 45 22.46 -8.60 -2.02
C TYR A 45 21.52 -8.00 -0.98
N GLU A 46 21.67 -8.45 0.26
CA GLU A 46 21.07 -7.79 1.42
C GLU A 46 21.98 -6.63 1.83
N SER A 47 21.35 -5.49 2.17
CA SER A 47 22.06 -4.25 2.42
C SER A 47 21.79 -3.75 3.84
N PHE A 48 22.85 -3.62 4.64
CA PHE A 48 22.80 -3.07 5.99
C PHE A 48 23.42 -1.68 5.99
N THR A 49 22.71 -0.70 6.56
CA THR A 49 23.15 0.70 6.63
C THR A 49 23.09 1.21 8.06
N CYS A 50 24.00 2.12 8.40
CA CYS A 50 23.99 2.85 9.67
C CYS A 50 24.32 4.32 9.39
N ASP A 51 23.57 5.20 10.01
CA ASP A 51 23.68 6.67 9.91
C ASP A 51 24.80 7.28 10.76
N ASP A 52 25.40 6.48 11.66
CA ASP A 52 26.55 6.91 12.46
C ASP A 52 27.82 6.90 11.57
N PRO A 53 28.43 8.07 11.26
CA PRO A 53 29.60 8.18 10.39
C PRO A 53 30.90 7.70 11.03
N SER A 54 30.89 7.39 12.33
CA SER A 54 32.06 6.97 13.11
C SER A 54 32.45 5.52 12.86
N VAL A 55 33.61 5.12 13.42
CA VAL A 55 34.08 3.72 13.45
C VAL A 55 33.07 2.79 14.14
N ARG A 56 32.30 3.32 15.09
CA ARG A 56 31.25 2.59 15.79
C ARG A 56 30.12 2.19 14.83
N GLY A 57 29.69 3.12 13.95
CA GLY A 57 28.71 2.82 12.92
C GLY A 57 29.19 1.77 11.92
N ARG A 58 30.48 1.81 11.53
CA ARG A 58 31.10 0.77 10.71
C ARG A 58 30.99 -0.61 11.38
N ARG A 59 31.43 -0.71 12.63
CA ARG A 59 31.36 -1.99 13.39
C ARG A 59 29.92 -2.49 13.55
N LYS A 60 28.94 -1.57 13.67
CA LYS A 60 27.53 -1.93 13.79
C LYS A 60 27.02 -2.61 12.53
N VAL A 61 27.28 -2.08 11.32
CA VAL A 61 26.84 -2.72 10.08
C VAL A 61 27.59 -4.01 9.79
N GLU A 62 28.88 -4.10 10.14
CA GLU A 62 29.66 -5.33 10.02
C GLU A 62 29.09 -6.44 10.93
N ARG A 63 28.74 -6.11 12.18
CA ARG A 63 28.07 -7.04 13.10
C ARG A 63 26.73 -7.52 12.55
N MET A 64 25.85 -6.59 12.09
CA MET A 64 24.55 -6.93 11.51
C MET A 64 24.69 -7.89 10.32
N ALA A 65 25.67 -7.64 9.46
CA ALA A 65 25.96 -8.50 8.31
C ALA A 65 26.44 -9.90 8.73
N THR A 66 27.29 -9.97 9.75
CA THR A 66 27.82 -11.24 10.30
C THR A 66 26.71 -12.04 10.96
N GLU A 67 25.87 -11.40 11.80
CA GLU A 67 24.72 -12.03 12.44
C GLU A 67 23.72 -12.56 11.39
N TRP A 68 23.45 -11.78 10.35
CA TRP A 68 22.57 -12.21 9.26
C TRP A 68 23.13 -13.42 8.51
N THR A 69 24.43 -13.41 8.19
CA THR A 69 25.09 -14.53 7.49
C THR A 69 25.07 -15.80 8.34
N ALA A 70 25.40 -15.68 9.62
CA ALA A 70 25.39 -16.80 10.56
C ALA A 70 23.98 -17.40 10.73
N ASN A 71 22.96 -16.54 10.83
CA ASN A 71 21.57 -16.97 10.88
C ASN A 71 21.13 -17.65 9.58
N LYS A 72 21.53 -17.13 8.43
CA LYS A 72 21.25 -17.74 7.12
C LYS A 72 21.84 -19.13 6.99
N GLU A 73 23.12 -19.32 7.38
CA GLU A 73 23.77 -20.62 7.38
C GLU A 73 23.13 -21.62 8.36
N ARG A 74 22.77 -21.14 9.56
CA ARG A 74 22.09 -21.95 10.58
C ARG A 74 20.71 -22.41 10.11
N VAL A 75 19.94 -21.50 9.51
CA VAL A 75 18.61 -21.75 8.98
C VAL A 75 18.66 -22.70 7.78
N SER A 76 19.65 -22.57 6.88
CA SER A 76 19.80 -23.45 5.72
C SER A 76 20.18 -24.91 6.08
N ARG A 77 20.68 -25.14 7.30
CA ARG A 77 21.03 -26.49 7.79
C ARG A 77 19.91 -27.20 8.54
N ALA A 78 18.90 -26.47 9.00
CA ALA A 78 17.77 -27.03 9.74
C ALA A 78 16.74 -27.65 8.76
N ASP A 79 16.29 -28.87 9.08
CA ASP A 79 15.23 -29.56 8.33
C ASP A 79 13.85 -29.14 8.84
N TYR A 80 13.48 -27.90 8.54
CA TYR A 80 12.19 -27.33 8.94
C TYR A 80 11.02 -27.92 8.13
N THR A 81 9.86 -28.03 8.77
CA THR A 81 8.59 -28.04 8.04
C THR A 81 8.32 -26.64 7.48
N VAL A 82 7.43 -26.54 6.49
CA VAL A 82 7.00 -25.23 5.95
C VAL A 82 6.45 -24.33 7.06
N LYS A 83 5.70 -24.89 8.01
CA LYS A 83 5.15 -24.16 9.17
C LYS A 83 6.28 -23.59 10.04
N GLU A 84 7.22 -24.43 10.45
CA GLU A 84 8.36 -24.01 11.29
C GLU A 84 9.22 -22.94 10.58
N ALA A 85 9.41 -23.06 9.27
CA ALA A 85 10.12 -22.05 8.49
C ALA A 85 9.36 -20.72 8.41
N MET A 86 8.03 -20.75 8.27
CA MET A 86 7.19 -19.54 8.30
C MET A 86 7.24 -18.86 9.67
N GLU A 87 7.17 -19.61 10.75
CA GLU A 87 7.25 -19.10 12.12
C GLU A 87 8.63 -18.49 12.40
N ALA A 88 9.71 -19.18 12.01
CA ALA A 88 11.07 -18.67 12.13
C ALA A 88 11.31 -17.40 11.28
N TYR A 89 10.71 -17.32 10.08
CA TYR A 89 10.76 -16.12 9.25
C TYR A 89 10.08 -14.92 9.93
N ILE A 90 8.91 -15.14 10.54
CA ILE A 90 8.18 -14.10 11.28
C ILE A 90 8.99 -13.63 12.48
N GLU A 91 9.55 -14.56 13.25
CA GLU A 91 10.37 -14.26 14.43
C GLU A 91 11.60 -13.43 14.05
N ALA A 92 12.36 -13.88 13.04
CA ALA A 92 13.55 -13.17 12.57
C ALA A 92 13.27 -11.74 12.07
N LYS A 93 12.05 -11.45 11.62
CA LYS A 93 11.64 -10.13 11.11
C LYS A 93 10.68 -9.38 12.02
N SER A 94 10.41 -9.87 13.22
CA SER A 94 9.42 -9.31 14.15
C SER A 94 9.68 -7.85 14.52
N ASN A 95 10.95 -7.44 14.61
CA ASN A 95 11.35 -6.08 14.94
C ASN A 95 11.38 -5.11 13.74
N ILE A 96 11.29 -5.65 12.52
CA ILE A 96 11.39 -4.85 11.27
C ILE A 96 10.03 -4.70 10.62
N LEU A 97 9.21 -5.76 10.68
CA LEU A 97 7.90 -5.77 10.04
C LEU A 97 6.86 -5.01 10.87
N SER A 98 5.91 -4.39 10.19
CA SER A 98 4.83 -3.71 10.88
C SER A 98 3.91 -4.72 11.60
N PRO A 99 3.30 -4.36 12.76
CA PRO A 99 2.37 -5.24 13.47
C PRO A 99 1.23 -5.78 12.60
N THR A 100 0.75 -4.98 11.66
CA THR A 100 -0.28 -5.39 10.71
C THR A 100 0.22 -6.46 9.73
N THR A 101 1.49 -6.39 9.30
CA THR A 101 2.10 -7.38 8.42
C THR A 101 2.29 -8.71 9.16
N LEU A 102 2.79 -8.65 10.39
CA LEU A 102 2.95 -9.84 11.24
C LEU A 102 1.61 -10.54 11.44
N ARG A 103 0.57 -9.81 11.83
CA ARG A 103 -0.80 -10.34 11.97
C ARG A 103 -1.32 -10.96 10.67
N GLY A 104 -1.02 -10.32 9.53
CA GLY A 104 -1.38 -10.85 8.22
C GLY A 104 -0.71 -12.20 7.94
N TYR A 105 0.56 -12.33 8.23
CA TYR A 105 1.32 -13.57 8.05
C TYR A 105 0.82 -14.69 8.98
N GLU A 106 0.57 -14.39 10.26
CA GLU A 106 -0.01 -15.35 11.20
C GLU A 106 -1.39 -15.85 10.75
N THR A 107 -2.19 -14.96 10.16
CA THR A 107 -3.49 -15.33 9.59
C THR A 107 -3.34 -16.24 8.36
N LEU A 108 -2.34 -15.96 7.50
CA LEU A 108 -2.04 -16.80 6.35
C LEU A 108 -1.56 -18.19 6.78
N ILE A 109 -0.69 -18.30 7.80
CA ILE A 109 -0.25 -19.60 8.32
C ILE A 109 -1.45 -20.43 8.77
N ARG A 110 -2.40 -19.82 9.47
CA ARG A 110 -3.58 -20.55 9.99
C ARG A 110 -4.53 -21.03 8.88
N ASN A 111 -4.67 -20.27 7.78
CA ASN A 111 -5.80 -20.45 6.88
C ASN A 111 -5.42 -20.75 5.44
N ALA A 112 -4.18 -20.50 5.01
CA ALA A 112 -3.87 -20.49 3.59
C ALA A 112 -3.12 -21.72 3.07
N TYR A 113 -2.49 -22.52 3.93
CA TYR A 113 -1.57 -23.58 3.49
C TYR A 113 -1.80 -24.94 4.14
N PRO A 114 -3.03 -25.43 4.30
CA PRO A 114 -3.30 -26.65 5.08
C PRO A 114 -2.52 -27.88 4.56
N GLU A 115 -2.33 -28.00 3.25
CA GLU A 115 -1.65 -29.13 2.63
C GLU A 115 -0.11 -28.99 2.65
N LEU A 116 0.44 -27.76 2.77
CA LEU A 116 1.85 -27.50 2.69
C LEU A 116 2.54 -27.46 4.06
N LEU A 117 1.83 -27.08 5.12
CA LEU A 117 2.42 -26.75 6.43
C LEU A 117 3.27 -27.88 7.02
N GLN A 118 2.87 -29.14 6.80
CA GLN A 118 3.57 -30.32 7.35
C GLN A 118 4.68 -30.85 6.46
N LEU A 119 4.78 -30.38 5.22
CA LEU A 119 5.84 -30.81 4.31
C LEU A 119 7.20 -30.30 4.81
N ARG A 120 8.23 -31.13 4.66
CA ARG A 120 9.60 -30.68 4.86
C ARG A 120 9.99 -29.69 3.78
N ILE A 121 10.53 -28.52 4.17
CA ILE A 121 10.81 -27.43 3.25
C ILE A 121 11.74 -27.83 2.10
N ARG A 122 12.67 -28.76 2.37
CA ARG A 122 13.59 -29.31 1.36
C ARG A 122 12.94 -30.30 0.39
N LYS A 123 11.75 -30.83 0.72
CA LYS A 123 11.02 -31.77 -0.12
C LYS A 123 9.93 -31.10 -0.94
N ILE A 124 9.62 -29.83 -0.65
CA ILE A 124 8.61 -29.08 -1.39
C ILE A 124 9.09 -28.82 -2.82
N THR A 125 8.22 -29.02 -3.77
CA THR A 125 8.50 -28.83 -5.20
C THR A 125 7.70 -27.65 -5.77
N ALA A 126 8.12 -27.16 -6.93
CA ALA A 126 7.36 -26.15 -7.67
C ALA A 126 5.95 -26.66 -8.06
N ALA A 127 5.81 -27.99 -8.26
CA ALA A 127 4.52 -28.62 -8.55
C ALA A 127 3.57 -28.57 -7.36
N ASP A 128 4.06 -28.81 -6.14
CA ASP A 128 3.25 -28.69 -4.92
C ASP A 128 2.71 -27.27 -4.73
N ILE A 129 3.55 -26.26 -5.00
CA ILE A 129 3.17 -24.85 -4.88
C ILE A 129 2.17 -24.47 -5.96
N GLN A 130 2.32 -24.96 -7.19
CA GLN A 130 1.35 -24.74 -8.26
C GLN A 130 0.01 -25.42 -7.95
N SER A 131 0.03 -26.67 -7.44
CA SER A 131 -1.16 -27.37 -7.02
C SER A 131 -1.91 -26.63 -5.92
N TRP A 132 -1.19 -26.19 -4.88
CA TRP A 132 -1.73 -25.36 -3.82
C TRP A 132 -2.35 -24.06 -4.38
N ALA A 133 -1.65 -23.35 -5.27
CA ALA A 133 -2.13 -22.10 -5.85
C ALA A 133 -3.42 -22.31 -6.64
N ASN A 134 -3.53 -23.41 -7.39
CA ASN A 134 -4.72 -23.78 -8.13
C ASN A 134 -5.90 -24.07 -7.17
N CYS A 135 -5.69 -24.89 -6.16
CA CYS A 135 -6.71 -25.24 -5.17
C CYS A 135 -7.17 -24.01 -4.38
N TYR A 136 -6.23 -23.20 -3.88
CA TYR A 136 -6.53 -22.00 -3.11
C TYR A 136 -7.27 -20.94 -3.94
N SER A 137 -7.03 -20.89 -5.25
CA SER A 137 -7.70 -19.95 -6.17
C SER A 137 -9.18 -20.24 -6.39
N LEU A 138 -9.67 -21.45 -6.14
CA LEU A 138 -11.08 -21.81 -6.31
C LEU A 138 -12.00 -20.98 -5.40
N ASN A 139 -11.55 -20.67 -4.18
CA ASN A 139 -12.35 -20.01 -3.16
C ASN A 139 -11.84 -18.61 -2.78
N HIS A 140 -10.77 -18.12 -3.44
CA HIS A 140 -10.13 -16.87 -3.07
C HIS A 140 -9.87 -15.96 -4.27
N SER A 141 -9.91 -14.64 -4.04
CA SER A 141 -9.59 -13.67 -5.09
C SER A 141 -8.11 -13.76 -5.52
N ALA A 142 -7.83 -13.43 -6.78
CA ALA A 142 -6.47 -13.37 -7.33
C ALA A 142 -5.52 -12.53 -6.46
N LYS A 143 -6.01 -11.46 -5.81
CA LYS A 143 -5.22 -10.65 -4.88
C LYS A 143 -4.88 -11.41 -3.59
N THR A 144 -5.83 -12.18 -3.06
CA THR A 144 -5.62 -13.00 -1.85
C THR A 144 -4.60 -14.10 -2.14
N VAL A 145 -4.74 -14.80 -3.26
CA VAL A 145 -3.78 -15.82 -3.71
C VAL A 145 -2.38 -15.22 -3.91
N SER A 146 -2.28 -14.08 -4.59
CA SER A 146 -1.01 -13.37 -4.80
C SER A 146 -0.34 -12.93 -3.48
N ASN A 147 -1.11 -12.51 -2.48
CA ASN A 147 -0.57 -12.13 -1.17
C ASN A 147 -0.05 -13.37 -0.40
N ALA A 148 -0.81 -14.46 -0.42
CA ALA A 148 -0.39 -15.72 0.20
C ALA A 148 0.86 -16.28 -0.50
N HIS A 149 0.85 -16.36 -1.83
CA HIS A 149 2.02 -16.80 -2.61
C HIS A 149 3.25 -15.92 -2.33
N GLY A 150 3.09 -14.60 -2.23
CA GLY A 150 4.19 -13.68 -1.92
C GLY A 150 4.84 -13.94 -0.56
N PHE A 151 4.05 -14.28 0.47
CA PHE A 151 4.59 -14.67 1.77
C PHE A 151 5.32 -16.01 1.69
N LEU A 152 4.70 -17.05 1.11
CA LEU A 152 5.32 -18.36 0.91
C LEU A 152 6.63 -18.24 0.13
N SER A 153 6.65 -17.50 -0.96
CA SER A 153 7.86 -17.26 -1.77
C SER A 153 8.98 -16.58 -0.97
N ALA A 154 8.64 -15.61 -0.11
CA ALA A 154 9.62 -14.95 0.74
C ALA A 154 10.23 -15.90 1.78
N VAL A 155 9.44 -16.82 2.33
CA VAL A 155 9.91 -17.86 3.23
C VAL A 155 10.81 -18.85 2.48
N LEU A 156 10.33 -19.37 1.34
CA LEU A 156 11.09 -20.34 0.55
C LEU A 156 12.41 -19.77 0.03
N SER A 157 12.44 -18.52 -0.43
CA SER A 157 13.70 -17.88 -0.83
C SER A 157 14.69 -17.69 0.31
N THR A 158 14.23 -17.72 1.55
CA THR A 158 15.10 -17.63 2.75
C THR A 158 15.63 -19.00 3.17
N PHE A 159 14.79 -20.04 3.17
CA PHE A 159 15.09 -21.35 3.75
C PHE A 159 15.45 -22.41 2.70
N GLU A 160 14.97 -22.28 1.47
CA GLU A 160 15.29 -23.15 0.33
C GLU A 160 15.55 -22.32 -0.95
N PRO A 161 16.63 -21.52 -0.97
CA PRO A 161 16.94 -20.62 -2.08
C PRO A 161 17.24 -21.33 -3.41
N SER A 162 17.47 -22.64 -3.39
CA SER A 162 17.68 -23.44 -4.60
C SER A 162 16.37 -23.72 -5.36
N LEU A 163 15.21 -23.59 -4.71
CA LEU A 163 13.91 -23.83 -5.31
C LEU A 163 13.53 -22.67 -6.25
N ASN A 164 13.48 -22.99 -7.54
CA ASN A 164 13.05 -22.03 -8.55
C ASN A 164 11.51 -22.00 -8.63
N LEU A 165 10.93 -20.90 -8.15
CA LEU A 165 9.47 -20.68 -8.15
C LEU A 165 9.03 -20.04 -9.46
N ASN A 166 8.35 -20.80 -10.30
CA ASN A 166 7.71 -20.32 -11.54
C ASN A 166 6.19 -20.58 -11.49
N THR A 167 5.54 -20.17 -10.40
CA THR A 167 4.11 -20.40 -10.17
C THR A 167 3.27 -19.45 -11.02
N LYS A 168 2.35 -20.00 -11.79
CA LYS A 168 1.30 -19.22 -12.47
C LYS A 168 0.19 -18.89 -11.48
N LEU A 169 -0.07 -17.60 -11.31
CA LEU A 169 -1.14 -17.12 -10.44
C LEU A 169 -2.32 -16.62 -11.25
N PRO A 170 -3.55 -16.65 -10.68
CA PRO A 170 -4.73 -16.12 -11.36
C PRO A 170 -4.56 -14.63 -11.67
N GLU A 171 -5.06 -14.22 -12.83
CA GLU A 171 -5.02 -12.82 -13.25
C GLU A 171 -5.94 -11.96 -12.38
N LYS A 172 -5.45 -10.77 -12.06
CA LYS A 172 -6.22 -9.79 -11.29
C LYS A 172 -7.27 -9.15 -12.19
N GLN A 173 -8.51 -9.54 -12.01
CA GLN A 173 -9.61 -8.81 -12.61
C GLN A 173 -9.74 -7.43 -11.96
N ARG A 174 -9.85 -6.39 -12.77
CA ARG A 174 -10.19 -5.05 -12.30
C ARG A 174 -11.68 -5.04 -11.95
N LYS A 175 -11.98 -4.63 -10.73
CA LYS A 175 -13.36 -4.31 -10.36
C LYS A 175 -13.53 -2.80 -10.49
N ASP A 176 -14.60 -2.40 -11.15
CA ASP A 176 -14.99 -1.00 -11.15
C ASP A 176 -15.30 -0.59 -9.71
N LEU A 177 -14.60 0.46 -9.27
CA LEU A 177 -14.78 1.02 -7.93
C LEU A 177 -15.90 2.06 -8.02
N TYR A 178 -16.95 1.87 -7.22
CA TYR A 178 -17.92 2.94 -7.03
C TYR A 178 -17.24 4.10 -6.29
N VAL A 179 -17.22 5.26 -6.91
CA VAL A 179 -16.79 6.51 -6.29
C VAL A 179 -18.04 7.31 -6.00
N PRO A 180 -18.30 7.65 -4.71
CA PRO A 180 -19.52 8.39 -4.37
C PRO A 180 -19.51 9.79 -5.00
N SER A 181 -20.71 10.28 -5.35
CA SER A 181 -20.94 11.64 -5.83
C SER A 181 -21.05 12.64 -4.65
N ASP A 182 -21.05 13.95 -4.95
CA ASP A 182 -21.31 14.99 -3.96
C ASP A 182 -22.69 14.81 -3.31
N ALA A 183 -23.70 14.41 -4.09
CA ALA A 183 -25.03 14.13 -3.60
C ALA A 183 -25.05 12.95 -2.60
N ASP A 184 -24.26 11.90 -2.85
CA ASP A 184 -24.14 10.76 -1.93
C ASP A 184 -23.48 11.19 -0.62
N ILE A 185 -22.40 11.97 -0.71
CA ILE A 185 -21.71 12.47 0.49
C ILE A 185 -22.62 13.38 1.31
N LYS A 186 -23.38 14.28 0.66
CA LYS A 186 -24.36 15.14 1.33
C LYS A 186 -25.41 14.29 2.05
N LYS A 187 -26.03 13.34 1.36
CA LYS A 187 -27.06 12.46 1.92
C LYS A 187 -26.51 11.61 3.08
N LEU A 188 -25.27 11.13 2.96
CA LEU A 188 -24.60 10.42 4.03
C LEU A 188 -24.43 11.31 5.26
N LEU A 189 -23.88 12.52 5.11
CA LEU A 189 -23.64 13.46 6.21
C LEU A 189 -24.94 13.85 6.92
N GLU A 190 -26.02 14.07 6.19
CA GLU A 190 -27.35 14.32 6.76
C GLU A 190 -27.82 13.16 7.65
N SER A 191 -27.59 11.91 7.22
CA SER A 191 -28.04 10.72 7.96
C SER A 191 -27.24 10.42 9.23
N ILE A 192 -26.01 10.93 9.34
CA ILE A 192 -25.08 10.69 10.47
C ILE A 192 -24.77 11.95 11.28
N GLN A 193 -25.51 13.01 11.07
CA GLN A 193 -25.31 14.30 11.76
C GLN A 193 -25.24 14.12 13.29
N GLY A 194 -24.29 14.79 13.95
CA GLY A 194 -24.09 14.75 15.39
C GLY A 194 -23.39 13.48 15.92
N THR A 195 -23.02 12.54 15.05
CA THR A 195 -22.38 11.29 15.47
C THR A 195 -20.86 11.32 15.35
N GLU A 196 -20.17 10.37 16.02
CA GLU A 196 -18.73 10.13 15.83
C GLU A 196 -18.39 9.75 14.37
N MET A 197 -19.34 9.11 13.66
CA MET A 197 -19.18 8.76 12.26
C MET A 197 -19.15 10.00 11.35
N GLU A 198 -19.94 11.03 11.65
CA GLU A 198 -19.89 12.32 10.93
C GLU A 198 -18.46 12.90 10.96
N LYS A 199 -17.87 12.97 12.16
CA LYS A 199 -16.50 13.46 12.33
C LYS A 199 -15.49 12.67 11.49
N ALA A 200 -15.58 11.33 11.53
CA ALA A 200 -14.71 10.46 10.76
C ALA A 200 -14.87 10.65 9.24
N VAL A 201 -16.11 10.77 8.75
CA VAL A 201 -16.43 11.01 7.34
C VAL A 201 -15.90 12.36 6.89
N LEU A 202 -16.14 13.44 7.65
CA LEU A 202 -15.61 14.77 7.34
C LEU A 202 -14.09 14.79 7.22
N LEU A 203 -13.37 14.13 8.15
CA LEU A 203 -11.93 14.06 8.12
C LEU A 203 -11.41 13.27 6.91
N SER A 204 -12.11 12.22 6.48
CA SER A 204 -11.72 11.43 5.32
C SER A 204 -12.09 12.08 3.99
N ALA A 205 -13.35 12.51 3.84
CA ALA A 205 -13.88 13.05 2.58
C ALA A 205 -13.29 14.41 2.23
N PHE A 206 -13.04 15.28 3.22
CA PHE A 206 -12.51 16.63 2.97
C PHE A 206 -11.00 16.76 3.21
N GLY A 207 -10.38 15.81 3.92
CA GLY A 207 -8.95 15.88 4.25
C GLY A 207 -8.13 14.70 3.75
N THR A 208 -8.72 13.76 3.03
CA THR A 208 -8.02 12.56 2.53
C THR A 208 -7.41 11.65 3.60
N LEU A 209 -7.85 11.71 4.86
CA LEU A 209 -7.26 10.94 5.95
C LEU A 209 -7.63 9.46 5.88
N ARG A 210 -6.68 8.60 6.26
CA ARG A 210 -6.92 7.16 6.44
C ARG A 210 -7.60 6.91 7.79
N ARG A 211 -8.44 5.88 7.88
CA ARG A 211 -9.14 5.53 9.14
C ARG A 211 -8.22 5.40 10.36
N GLY A 212 -7.03 4.83 10.19
CA GLY A 212 -6.07 4.71 11.28
C GLY A 212 -5.40 6.02 11.67
N GLU A 213 -5.25 6.96 10.73
CA GLU A 213 -4.81 8.34 11.00
C GLU A 213 -5.88 9.07 11.80
N ILE A 214 -7.15 8.99 11.38
CA ILE A 214 -8.32 9.60 12.06
C ILE A 214 -8.41 9.15 13.52
N CYS A 215 -8.29 7.84 13.77
CA CYS A 215 -8.34 7.31 15.13
C CYS A 215 -7.13 7.69 16.02
N ALA A 216 -6.07 8.24 15.42
CA ALA A 216 -4.89 8.69 16.14
C ALA A 216 -4.90 10.16 16.48
N LEU A 217 -5.82 10.95 15.87
CA LEU A 217 -5.89 12.39 16.06
C LEU A 217 -6.43 12.77 17.45
N THR A 218 -5.85 13.83 17.99
CA THR A 218 -6.25 14.45 19.24
C THR A 218 -6.43 15.97 19.05
N ASP A 219 -7.02 16.64 20.01
CA ASP A 219 -7.12 18.12 20.09
C ASP A 219 -5.77 18.80 19.85
N LYS A 220 -4.66 18.22 20.33
CA LYS A 220 -3.29 18.74 20.17
C LYS A 220 -2.80 18.73 18.72
N ASP A 221 -3.46 18.01 17.85
CA ASP A 221 -3.11 17.94 16.42
C ASP A 221 -3.80 19.04 15.60
N ILE A 222 -4.69 19.84 16.22
CA ILE A 222 -5.40 20.96 15.59
C ILE A 222 -4.66 22.28 15.88
N SER A 223 -4.45 23.08 14.84
CA SER A 223 -3.95 24.46 14.94
C SER A 223 -4.68 25.35 13.95
N GLY A 224 -5.54 26.26 14.46
CA GLY A 224 -6.43 27.05 13.61
C GLY A 224 -7.33 26.18 12.75
N ASN A 225 -7.27 26.31 11.44
CA ASN A 225 -8.03 25.50 10.48
C ASN A 225 -7.26 24.28 9.97
N THR A 226 -6.11 23.96 10.55
CA THR A 226 -5.24 22.89 10.08
C THR A 226 -5.16 21.72 11.06
N ILE A 227 -5.02 20.52 10.53
CA ILE A 227 -4.81 19.30 11.30
C ILE A 227 -3.50 18.65 10.85
N THR A 228 -2.61 18.37 11.81
CA THR A 228 -1.33 17.70 11.57
C THR A 228 -1.47 16.19 11.72
N VAL A 229 -1.16 15.46 10.66
CA VAL A 229 -1.22 13.99 10.60
C VAL A 229 0.19 13.43 10.75
N SER A 230 0.53 12.94 11.93
CA SER A 230 1.88 12.43 12.27
C SER A 230 1.89 11.00 12.81
N LYS A 231 0.72 10.38 12.99
CA LYS A 231 0.58 9.07 13.64
C LYS A 231 -0.62 8.30 13.09
N SER A 232 -0.65 6.99 13.33
CA SER A 232 -1.74 6.13 12.91
C SER A 232 -1.93 5.00 13.90
N VAL A 233 -3.18 4.72 14.28
CA VAL A 233 -3.56 3.57 15.11
C VAL A 233 -3.76 2.34 14.24
N VAL A 234 -3.18 1.22 14.66
CA VAL A 234 -3.34 -0.10 14.02
C VAL A 234 -3.54 -1.18 15.07
N ARG A 235 -4.19 -2.27 14.68
CA ARG A 235 -4.31 -3.44 15.55
C ARG A 235 -2.99 -4.23 15.56
N SER A 236 -2.53 -4.57 16.76
CA SER A 236 -1.34 -5.40 16.97
C SER A 236 -1.65 -6.88 16.71
N ASN A 237 -0.63 -7.65 16.38
CA ASN A 237 -0.69 -9.12 16.34
C ASN A 237 -0.81 -9.72 17.75
N LYS A 238 -0.28 -9.04 18.77
CA LYS A 238 -0.38 -9.43 20.20
C LYS A 238 -1.72 -9.03 20.86
N GLY A 239 -2.67 -8.50 20.08
CA GLY A 239 -3.92 -7.93 20.58
C GLY A 239 -3.80 -6.44 20.91
N GLY A 240 -4.95 -5.77 21.06
CA GLY A 240 -5.00 -4.33 21.35
C GLY A 240 -4.66 -3.43 20.17
N MET A 241 -4.69 -2.13 20.42
CA MET A 241 -4.38 -1.08 19.45
C MET A 241 -3.02 -0.47 19.78
N VAL A 242 -2.24 -0.21 18.73
CA VAL A 242 -0.91 0.40 18.84
C VAL A 242 -0.85 1.62 17.94
N THR A 243 -0.41 2.73 18.51
CA THR A 243 -0.08 3.93 17.75
C THR A 243 1.31 3.76 17.18
N LYS A 244 1.45 4.04 15.89
CA LYS A 244 2.75 4.01 15.20
C LYS A 244 2.98 5.30 14.43
N SER A 245 4.25 5.67 14.28
CA SER A 245 4.66 6.68 13.33
C SER A 245 4.36 6.24 11.88
N PRO A 246 4.12 7.17 10.97
CA PRO A 246 3.91 6.85 9.57
C PRO A 246 5.12 6.10 8.99
N LYS A 247 4.86 5.18 8.04
CA LYS A 247 5.92 4.41 7.38
C LYS A 247 6.90 5.25 6.55
N THR A 248 6.56 6.51 6.28
CA THR A 248 7.33 7.39 5.39
C THR A 248 7.20 8.84 5.83
N LEU A 249 8.25 9.62 5.64
CA LEU A 249 8.25 11.07 5.87
C LEU A 249 7.12 11.79 5.13
N SER A 250 6.79 11.35 3.91
CA SER A 250 5.67 11.90 3.12
C SER A 250 4.28 11.66 3.74
N SER A 251 4.18 10.83 4.78
CA SER A 251 2.92 10.62 5.50
C SER A 251 2.71 11.65 6.63
N ASN A 252 3.78 12.35 7.06
CA ASN A 252 3.67 13.52 7.91
C ASN A 252 3.21 14.69 7.05
N ARG A 253 2.04 15.22 7.33
CA ARG A 253 1.47 16.32 6.57
C ARG A 253 0.49 17.13 7.41
N THR A 254 0.33 18.37 7.05
CA THR A 254 -0.71 19.26 7.58
C THR A 254 -1.79 19.41 6.52
N VAL A 255 -3.03 19.28 6.94
CA VAL A 255 -4.21 19.38 6.07
C VAL A 255 -5.08 20.51 6.58
N GLU A 256 -5.35 21.48 5.72
CA GLU A 256 -6.27 22.58 5.99
C GLU A 256 -7.72 22.14 5.71
N TYR A 257 -8.62 22.49 6.60
CA TYR A 257 -10.05 22.18 6.50
C TYR A 257 -10.90 23.45 6.48
N PRO A 258 -12.08 23.39 5.84
CA PRO A 258 -13.08 24.44 5.99
C PRO A 258 -13.43 24.64 7.47
N LYS A 259 -13.68 25.89 7.85
CA LYS A 259 -13.97 26.26 9.24
C LYS A 259 -15.11 25.43 9.88
N PHE A 260 -16.18 25.15 9.13
CA PHE A 260 -17.32 24.36 9.62
C PHE A 260 -16.93 22.92 10.02
N VAL A 261 -15.88 22.34 9.43
CA VAL A 261 -15.35 21.04 9.82
C VAL A 261 -14.61 21.14 11.15
N ILE A 262 -13.76 22.16 11.30
CA ILE A 262 -12.99 22.39 12.53
C ILE A 262 -13.92 22.74 13.70
N ASP A 263 -15.00 23.47 13.44
CA ASP A 263 -16.00 23.82 14.46
C ASP A 263 -16.65 22.57 15.09
N LYS A 264 -16.70 21.42 14.38
CA LYS A 264 -17.18 20.13 14.93
C LYS A 264 -16.25 19.54 16.02
N PHE A 265 -15.04 20.03 16.13
CA PHE A 265 -14.04 19.56 17.09
C PHE A 265 -13.79 20.54 18.24
N LYS A 266 -14.44 21.68 18.25
CA LYS A 266 -14.32 22.66 19.35
C LYS A 266 -14.78 22.07 20.68
N GLY A 267 -13.99 22.30 21.73
CA GLY A 267 -14.29 21.80 23.06
C GLY A 267 -14.08 20.30 23.27
N ILE A 268 -13.49 19.61 22.26
CA ILE A 268 -13.08 18.21 22.45
C ILE A 268 -11.71 18.22 23.10
N GLU A 269 -11.57 17.46 24.19
CA GLU A 269 -10.31 17.14 24.84
C GLU A 269 -9.96 15.67 24.58
N GLY A 270 -8.71 15.43 24.16
CA GLY A 270 -8.22 14.08 23.82
C GLY A 270 -8.58 13.65 22.39
N PRO A 271 -8.99 12.39 22.15
CA PRO A 271 -9.24 11.86 20.81
C PRO A 271 -10.36 12.60 20.08
N LEU A 272 -10.11 13.04 18.83
CA LEU A 272 -11.10 13.73 18.00
C LEU A 272 -12.25 12.81 17.58
N VAL A 273 -11.95 11.52 17.38
CA VAL A 273 -12.93 10.49 17.05
C VAL A 273 -12.75 9.32 18.00
N ARG A 274 -13.78 9.06 18.81
CA ARG A 274 -13.77 8.01 19.85
C ARG A 274 -14.21 6.66 19.27
N MET A 275 -13.50 6.19 18.25
CA MET A 275 -13.76 4.91 17.58
C MET A 275 -12.44 4.21 17.24
N HIS A 276 -12.47 2.87 17.21
CA HIS A 276 -11.36 2.10 16.66
C HIS A 276 -11.46 1.98 15.12
N PRO A 277 -10.35 1.74 14.41
CA PRO A 277 -10.37 1.63 12.94
C PRO A 277 -11.33 0.56 12.42
N GLU A 278 -11.52 -0.54 13.15
CA GLU A 278 -12.42 -1.62 12.75
C GLU A 278 -13.89 -1.20 12.91
N ASP A 279 -14.21 -0.45 13.99
CA ASP A 279 -15.56 0.08 14.25
C ASP A 279 -15.97 1.12 13.22
N ILE A 280 -15.04 1.98 12.78
CA ILE A 280 -15.30 2.91 11.66
C ILE A 280 -15.79 2.12 10.44
N SER A 281 -15.08 1.05 10.04
CA SER A 281 -15.47 0.28 8.85
C SER A 281 -16.84 -0.41 9.02
N LYS A 282 -17.10 -0.99 10.20
CA LYS A 282 -18.37 -1.68 10.50
C LYS A 282 -19.54 -0.70 10.54
N ASN A 283 -19.39 0.41 11.26
CA ASN A 283 -20.45 1.40 11.44
C ASN A 283 -20.68 2.22 10.18
N PHE A 284 -19.65 2.41 9.35
CA PHE A 284 -19.79 3.05 8.05
C PHE A 284 -20.74 2.27 7.12
N GLY A 285 -20.62 0.93 7.06
CA GLY A 285 -21.57 0.11 6.30
C GLY A 285 -23.02 0.28 6.77
N LYS A 286 -23.24 0.36 8.11
CA LYS A 286 -24.57 0.64 8.66
C LYS A 286 -25.06 2.05 8.33
N ALA A 287 -24.17 3.04 8.31
CA ALA A 287 -24.52 4.42 7.94
C ALA A 287 -24.97 4.52 6.48
N LEU A 288 -24.29 3.81 5.56
CA LEU A 288 -24.70 3.74 4.16
C LEU A 288 -26.07 3.10 3.99
N GLN A 289 -26.34 2.00 4.68
CA GLN A 289 -27.67 1.35 4.67
C GLN A 289 -28.76 2.31 5.18
N LYS A 290 -28.53 2.99 6.30
CA LYS A 290 -29.44 3.99 6.85
C LYS A 290 -29.72 5.13 5.88
N ALA A 291 -28.68 5.58 5.16
CA ALA A 291 -28.79 6.63 4.15
C ALA A 291 -29.39 6.14 2.82
N GLY A 292 -29.65 4.83 2.64
CA GLY A 292 -30.12 4.27 1.39
C GLY A 292 -29.13 4.49 0.23
N LEU A 293 -27.83 4.34 0.53
CA LEU A 293 -26.74 4.52 -0.44
C LEU A 293 -26.17 3.17 -0.86
N PRO A 294 -25.62 3.05 -2.08
CA PRO A 294 -24.87 1.89 -2.50
C PRO A 294 -23.69 1.60 -1.56
N HIS A 295 -23.29 0.35 -1.47
CA HIS A 295 -22.16 -0.03 -0.64
C HIS A 295 -20.83 0.41 -1.29
N PHE A 296 -20.08 1.22 -0.56
CA PHE A 296 -18.68 1.54 -0.81
C PHE A 296 -17.89 1.53 0.50
N ARG A 297 -16.58 1.46 0.41
CA ARG A 297 -15.73 1.33 1.60
C ARG A 297 -15.42 2.70 2.20
N PHE A 298 -15.19 2.78 3.48
CA PHE A 298 -14.73 4.02 4.14
C PHE A 298 -13.48 4.63 3.46
N HIS A 299 -12.59 3.78 2.93
CA HIS A 299 -11.41 4.24 2.21
C HIS A 299 -11.73 4.94 0.87
N ASP A 300 -12.89 4.65 0.30
CA ASP A 300 -13.33 5.26 -0.96
C ASP A 300 -13.72 6.73 -0.80
N LEU A 301 -14.00 7.20 0.43
CA LEU A 301 -14.09 8.64 0.76
C LEU A 301 -12.81 9.41 0.43
N ARG A 302 -11.67 8.77 0.61
CA ARG A 302 -10.37 9.34 0.25
C ARG A 302 -10.17 9.36 -1.26
N HIS A 303 -10.72 8.38 -1.97
CA HIS A 303 -10.76 8.38 -3.43
C HIS A 303 -11.70 9.48 -3.94
N TYR A 304 -12.87 9.64 -3.35
CA TYR A 304 -13.78 10.76 -3.61
C TYR A 304 -13.05 12.10 -3.49
N SER A 305 -12.39 12.35 -2.37
CA SER A 305 -11.64 13.61 -2.15
C SER A 305 -10.60 13.88 -3.25
N ALA A 306 -9.84 12.85 -3.63
CA ALA A 306 -8.85 12.96 -4.70
C ALA A 306 -9.50 13.26 -6.06
N SER A 307 -10.64 12.63 -6.34
CA SER A 307 -11.40 12.81 -7.57
C SER A 307 -11.96 14.22 -7.70
N ILE A 308 -12.54 14.75 -6.61
CA ILE A 308 -13.04 16.13 -6.59
C ILE A 308 -11.91 17.14 -6.80
N MET A 309 -10.78 16.97 -6.11
CA MET A 309 -9.62 17.86 -6.32
C MET A 309 -9.14 17.84 -7.78
N HIS A 310 -9.12 16.68 -8.40
CA HIS A 310 -8.75 16.55 -9.81
C HIS A 310 -9.79 17.22 -10.73
N ALA A 311 -11.09 16.99 -10.49
CA ALA A 311 -12.19 17.55 -11.27
C ALA A 311 -12.20 19.09 -11.27
N ILE A 312 -11.80 19.72 -10.14
CA ILE A 312 -11.66 21.17 -10.04
C ILE A 312 -10.29 21.70 -10.51
N GLY A 313 -9.45 20.86 -11.10
CA GLY A 313 -8.20 21.24 -11.74
C GLY A 313 -7.00 21.39 -10.81
N ILE A 314 -7.03 20.83 -9.60
CA ILE A 314 -5.85 20.86 -8.71
C ILE A 314 -4.77 19.93 -9.28
N PRO A 315 -3.52 20.41 -9.47
CA PRO A 315 -2.44 19.58 -9.99
C PRO A 315 -2.12 18.38 -9.10
N ASP A 316 -1.79 17.25 -9.73
CA ASP A 316 -1.54 15.96 -9.06
C ASP A 316 -0.54 16.04 -7.91
N GLN A 317 0.50 16.87 -8.02
CA GLN A 317 1.50 17.05 -6.96
C GLN A 317 0.88 17.56 -5.64
N TYR A 318 -0.07 18.47 -5.71
CA TYR A 318 -0.77 18.99 -4.52
C TYR A 318 -1.75 17.96 -3.97
N ILE A 319 -2.45 17.23 -4.84
CA ILE A 319 -3.34 16.13 -4.43
C ILE A 319 -2.52 15.06 -3.72
N MET A 320 -1.35 14.68 -4.26
CA MET A 320 -0.43 13.72 -3.67
C MET A 320 0.09 14.20 -2.32
N ALA A 321 0.52 15.45 -2.21
CA ALA A 321 0.99 16.03 -0.95
C ALA A 321 -0.10 16.02 0.12
N ARG A 322 -1.31 16.51 -0.20
CA ARG A 322 -2.46 16.53 0.72
C ARG A 322 -2.84 15.12 1.18
N GLY A 323 -2.80 14.15 0.28
CA GLY A 323 -3.12 12.76 0.58
C GLY A 323 -1.98 11.96 1.18
N GLY A 324 -0.73 12.40 1.10
CA GLY A 324 0.45 11.63 1.48
C GLY A 324 0.59 10.37 0.62
N TRP A 325 0.42 10.50 -0.72
CA TRP A 325 0.73 9.47 -1.69
C TRP A 325 2.15 9.65 -2.21
N LYS A 326 2.90 8.55 -2.31
CA LYS A 326 4.27 8.58 -2.84
C LYS A 326 4.34 8.53 -4.36
N THR A 327 3.34 7.93 -5.00
CA THR A 327 3.28 7.71 -6.44
C THR A 327 1.91 8.07 -6.98
N ASP A 328 1.87 8.50 -8.20
CA ASP A 328 0.66 8.86 -8.94
C ASP A 328 -0.17 7.64 -9.40
N ASN A 329 0.38 6.43 -9.32
CA ASN A 329 -0.32 5.20 -9.73
C ASN A 329 -1.68 5.03 -9.06
N VAL A 330 -1.80 5.41 -7.77
CA VAL A 330 -3.06 5.34 -7.04
C VAL A 330 -4.04 6.38 -7.58
N LEU A 331 -3.57 7.60 -7.84
CA LEU A 331 -4.39 8.67 -8.42
C LEU A 331 -4.88 8.27 -9.81
N LYS A 332 -3.98 7.82 -10.69
CA LYS A 332 -4.33 7.35 -12.04
C LYS A 332 -5.34 6.19 -12.02
N ALA A 333 -5.26 5.29 -11.04
CA ALA A 333 -6.24 4.22 -10.87
C ALA A 333 -7.61 4.75 -10.43
N VAL A 334 -7.66 5.77 -9.58
CA VAL A 334 -8.90 6.44 -9.14
C VAL A 334 -9.52 7.22 -10.27
N TYR A 335 -8.73 8.04 -10.97
CA TYR A 335 -9.22 8.90 -12.08
C TYR A 335 -9.83 8.12 -13.23
N ARG A 336 -9.32 6.94 -13.54
CA ARG A 336 -9.89 6.10 -14.61
C ARG A 336 -11.34 5.69 -14.36
N ASN A 337 -11.79 5.67 -13.11
CA ASN A 337 -13.15 5.25 -12.75
C ASN A 337 -14.11 6.43 -12.56
N VAL A 338 -13.59 7.66 -12.36
CA VAL A 338 -14.41 8.88 -12.15
C VAL A 338 -14.72 9.60 -13.47
N ILE A 339 -14.05 9.20 -14.55
CA ILE A 339 -13.99 9.94 -15.82
C ILE A 339 -15.33 9.95 -16.58
N THR A 340 -16.35 9.15 -16.25
CA THR A 340 -17.54 9.09 -17.09
C THR A 340 -18.27 10.43 -17.19
N ASP A 341 -18.60 11.06 -16.07
CA ASP A 341 -19.35 12.34 -16.10
C ASP A 341 -18.46 13.54 -16.50
N GLU A 342 -17.21 13.56 -16.01
CA GLU A 342 -16.23 14.57 -16.40
C GLU A 342 -15.75 14.38 -17.83
N GLN A 343 -15.61 13.16 -18.31
CA GLN A 343 -15.26 12.86 -19.70
C GLN A 343 -16.34 13.36 -20.66
N VAL A 344 -17.61 13.24 -20.31
CA VAL A 344 -18.73 13.84 -21.09
C VAL A 344 -18.59 15.36 -21.12
N LYS A 345 -18.34 16.02 -20.00
CA LYS A 345 -18.14 17.49 -19.95
C LYS A 345 -16.93 17.93 -20.79
N PHE A 346 -15.79 17.26 -20.64
CA PHE A 346 -14.60 17.58 -21.44
C PHE A 346 -14.78 17.27 -22.92
N THR A 347 -15.48 16.17 -23.26
CA THR A 347 -15.82 15.84 -24.64
C THR A 347 -16.73 16.91 -25.24
N ASN A 348 -17.74 17.37 -24.52
CA ASN A 348 -18.61 18.44 -24.98
C ASN A 348 -17.83 19.74 -25.19
N LYS A 349 -16.99 20.15 -24.24
CA LYS A 349 -16.12 21.32 -24.37
C LYS A 349 -15.15 21.21 -25.54
N LEU A 350 -14.60 20.03 -25.79
CA LEU A 350 -13.73 19.75 -26.93
C LEU A 350 -14.51 19.85 -28.28
N ASN A 351 -15.72 19.27 -28.28
CA ASN A 351 -16.59 19.32 -29.46
C ASN A 351 -17.07 20.76 -29.76
N GLU A 352 -17.39 21.53 -28.73
CA GLU A 352 -17.70 22.97 -28.85
C GLU A 352 -16.52 23.74 -29.49
N HIS A 353 -15.29 23.51 -28.95
CA HIS A 353 -14.08 24.14 -29.51
C HIS A 353 -13.85 23.79 -30.97
N PHE A 354 -14.02 22.52 -31.35
CA PHE A 354 -13.89 22.12 -32.76
C PHE A 354 -15.02 22.64 -33.65
N ALA A 355 -16.24 22.74 -33.13
CA ALA A 355 -17.34 23.36 -33.85
C ALA A 355 -17.07 24.85 -34.11
N ASP A 356 -16.58 25.58 -33.11
CA ASP A 356 -16.20 27.01 -33.28
C ASP A 356 -15.06 27.19 -34.31
N LEU A 357 -14.10 26.27 -34.32
CA LEU A 357 -12.97 26.30 -35.23
C LEU A 357 -13.42 26.09 -36.69
N CYS A 358 -14.43 25.22 -36.92
CA CYS A 358 -15.02 24.97 -38.23
C CYS A 358 -16.04 26.05 -38.68
N ASN A 359 -16.70 26.70 -37.71
CA ASN A 359 -17.69 27.75 -37.97
C ASN A 359 -17.09 29.15 -38.09
N THR A 360 -15.78 29.35 -37.83
CA THR A 360 -15.11 30.63 -38.03
C THR A 360 -14.89 30.81 -39.56
N PRO A 361 -15.59 31.76 -40.24
CA PRO A 361 -15.41 31.97 -41.68
C PRO A 361 -13.99 32.43 -41.91
N CYS A 362 -13.29 31.68 -42.78
CA CYS A 362 -11.94 32.04 -43.23
C CYS A 362 -12.01 33.34 -44.06
N ASN A 363 -11.88 34.47 -43.39
CA ASN A 363 -11.92 35.79 -44.05
C ASN A 363 -10.56 36.13 -44.66
N THR A 364 -10.12 35.32 -45.66
CA THR A 364 -9.03 35.67 -46.54
C THR A 364 -9.56 36.52 -47.69
N LYS A 365 -9.76 37.81 -47.44
CA LYS A 365 -9.79 38.78 -48.55
C LYS A 365 -8.36 38.97 -49.05
N HIS A 366 -7.95 38.17 -50.04
CA HIS A 366 -6.86 38.55 -50.91
C HIS A 366 -7.26 39.87 -51.62
N LYS A 367 -6.68 40.97 -51.20
CA LYS A 367 -6.56 42.15 -52.04
C LYS A 367 -5.55 41.84 -53.12
N VAL A 368 -6.03 41.54 -54.29
CA VAL A 368 -5.25 41.68 -55.52
C VAL A 368 -5.24 43.17 -55.86
N GLY A 369 -4.07 43.81 -55.82
CA GLY A 369 -3.78 45.12 -56.34
C GLY A 369 -2.62 44.97 -57.24
#